data_635b50c4fe41a970edc6ffe6173a503b
#
_entry.id   635b50c4fe41a970edc6ffe6173a503b
#
_cell.length_a   1.000
_cell.length_b   1.000
_cell.length_c   1.000
_cell.angle_alpha   90.00
_cell.angle_beta   90.00
_cell.angle_gamma   90.00
#
_symmetry.space_group_name_H-M   'P 1'
#
loop_
_entity.id
_entity.type
_entity.pdbx_description
1 polymer ?
#
loop_
_entity_poly.entity_id
_entity_poly.type
_entity_poly.pdbx_seq_one_letter_code
_entity_poly.pdbx_strand_id
1 'polypeptide(L)'
;MHKKPASRFQRAPSSQTSKPAQKPGQSRPSRTLLASQPTLTLEGPGTSSEQKGLRQNHDEVKLYGLNACQTLARRRIEDLVRVYVTEERIKNFGHVLSWCAQNKRAYHVVSQEDMEKIAETVHHEGVCMLAKARRMMDFTTLVGKEKDGTGPSCILFLENVGNSHNLGAILRVASHFGVTAVVVVSEESARKGMAPSVFRVAEGGAETVDVVFVNDAVRSLKALKHAGYSLVATSSHMKDSLYASRLPSRTVLLLGAESTGLSAPCLREADRRVIIPGTGNVESLNISCAATAFLGEFWRSHQSAAPAR
;
A
#
# COMPACT_ATOMS: atom_id res chain seq x y z
N MET A 1 -43.48 -40.83 -22.39
CA MET A 1 -43.68 -42.01 -21.52
C MET A 1 -42.54 -42.14 -20.52
N HIS A 2 -42.88 -42.18 -19.33
CA HIS A 2 -42.39 -42.54 -17.98
C HIS A 2 -41.56 -41.40 -17.30
N LYS A 3 -42.21 -40.63 -16.44
CA LYS A 3 -42.61 -40.76 -15.02
C LYS A 3 -41.43 -40.67 -14.04
N LYS A 4 -41.45 -39.55 -13.31
CA LYS A 4 -40.82 -39.37 -11.99
C LYS A 4 -41.34 -40.37 -10.97
N PRO A 5 -40.66 -40.58 -9.86
CA PRO A 5 -41.29 -40.07 -8.65
C PRO A 5 -40.37 -39.32 -7.67
N ALA A 6 -41.02 -38.49 -6.88
CA ALA A 6 -40.55 -37.79 -5.73
C ALA A 6 -40.79 -38.64 -4.45
N SER A 7 -40.00 -38.41 -3.42
CA SER A 7 -40.38 -38.65 -2.02
C SER A 7 -39.29 -37.96 -1.13
N ARG A 8 -39.50 -37.36 -0.08
CA ARG A 8 -40.52 -37.05 0.90
C ARG A 8 -39.77 -36.63 2.16
N PHE A 9 -40.13 -35.49 2.63
CA PHE A 9 -39.75 -34.91 3.94
C PHE A 9 -40.09 -35.87 5.09
N GLN A 10 -39.25 -35.85 6.14
CA GLN A 10 -39.73 -36.10 7.51
C GLN A 10 -38.99 -35.18 8.50
N ARG A 11 -39.83 -34.56 9.33
CA ARG A 11 -39.55 -33.65 10.45
C ARG A 11 -39.52 -34.40 11.77
N ALA A 12 -38.59 -33.97 12.64
CA ALA A 12 -38.66 -33.77 14.11
C ALA A 12 -39.11 -34.94 15.04
N PRO A 13 -38.84 -34.98 16.34
CA PRO A 13 -39.24 -33.92 17.28
C PRO A 13 -38.25 -33.55 18.40
N SER A 14 -38.62 -32.49 19.10
CA SER A 14 -38.05 -31.86 20.29
C SER A 14 -38.37 -32.61 21.59
N SER A 15 -37.53 -32.50 22.62
CA SER A 15 -37.87 -32.48 24.06
C SER A 15 -36.67 -32.04 24.86
N GLN A 16 -36.67 -30.89 25.49
CA GLN A 16 -37.17 -30.44 26.79
C GLN A 16 -36.35 -30.98 27.98
N THR A 17 -35.75 -30.00 28.68
CA THR A 17 -35.67 -29.77 30.13
C THR A 17 -34.88 -30.71 31.03
N SER A 18 -33.91 -30.17 31.77
CA SER A 18 -33.95 -29.94 33.22
C SER A 18 -32.65 -29.47 33.83
N LYS A 19 -32.67 -28.35 34.56
CA LYS A 19 -31.81 -28.08 35.70
C LYS A 19 -32.42 -28.80 36.91
N PRO A 20 -31.71 -29.16 38.02
CA PRO A 20 -31.14 -28.18 38.94
C PRO A 20 -29.96 -28.67 39.82
N ALA A 21 -29.52 -27.79 40.67
CA ALA A 21 -29.11 -27.91 42.07
C ALA A 21 -27.65 -27.67 42.43
N GLN A 22 -27.54 -26.83 43.44
CA GLN A 22 -26.42 -26.21 44.12
C GLN A 22 -25.74 -27.07 45.21
N LYS A 23 -24.39 -26.82 45.36
CA LYS A 23 -23.57 -26.66 46.62
C LYS A 23 -23.42 -27.87 47.57
N PRO A 24 -22.42 -27.90 48.51
CA PRO A 24 -21.38 -26.90 48.88
C PRO A 24 -19.97 -27.48 49.22
N GLY A 25 -18.98 -26.60 49.33
CA GLY A 25 -18.11 -26.61 50.51
C GLY A 25 -16.67 -27.12 50.39
N GLN A 26 -15.75 -26.23 50.86
CA GLN A 26 -14.43 -26.48 51.52
C GLN A 26 -13.27 -26.84 50.58
N SER A 27 -12.10 -26.32 50.63
CA SER A 27 -11.29 -25.65 51.65
C SER A 27 -10.03 -25.08 50.99
N ARG A 28 -9.50 -23.94 51.45
CA ARG A 28 -8.15 -23.45 51.10
C ARG A 28 -7.08 -24.33 51.75
N PRO A 29 -5.93 -24.47 51.06
CA PRO A 29 -4.68 -24.32 51.78
C PRO A 29 -3.72 -23.29 51.18
N SER A 30 -3.23 -22.45 52.03
CA SER A 30 -1.86 -21.98 52.26
C SER A 30 -0.99 -21.50 51.09
N ARG A 31 -0.75 -20.20 51.16
CA ARG A 31 0.37 -19.42 50.60
C ARG A 31 1.70 -20.19 50.69
N THR A 32 2.32 -20.40 49.53
CA THR A 32 3.78 -20.54 49.47
C THR A 32 4.31 -19.35 48.69
N LEU A 33 5.13 -18.56 49.37
CA LEU A 33 5.89 -17.44 48.82
C LEU A 33 6.90 -17.99 47.81
N LEU A 34 6.69 -17.71 46.54
CA LEU A 34 7.74 -17.83 45.51
C LEU A 34 8.19 -16.44 45.16
N ALA A 35 9.49 -16.26 45.27
CA ALA A 35 10.23 -15.03 45.12
C ALA A 35 9.88 -14.31 43.79
N SER A 36 9.55 -13.04 43.94
CA SER A 36 9.41 -12.09 42.87
C SER A 36 10.74 -11.91 42.12
N GLN A 37 10.77 -12.38 40.86
CA GLN A 37 11.77 -11.94 39.91
C GLN A 37 11.43 -10.51 39.47
N PRO A 38 12.42 -9.61 39.32
CA PRO A 38 12.16 -8.25 38.92
C PRO A 38 11.72 -8.22 37.46
N THR A 39 10.49 -7.79 37.23
CA THR A 39 9.98 -7.38 35.92
C THR A 39 10.80 -6.17 35.50
N LEU A 40 11.65 -6.33 34.51
CA LEU A 40 12.31 -5.21 33.81
C LEU A 40 11.24 -4.42 33.05
N THR A 41 10.66 -3.45 33.72
CA THR A 41 9.92 -2.37 33.07
C THR A 41 10.94 -1.45 32.42
N LEU A 42 11.13 -1.61 31.12
CA LEU A 42 11.84 -0.64 30.28
C LEU A 42 10.91 0.56 30.05
N GLU A 43 10.75 1.40 31.05
CA GLU A 43 10.17 2.72 30.89
C GLU A 43 11.25 3.66 30.35
N GLY A 44 11.13 4.04 29.08
CA GLY A 44 11.85 5.20 28.56
C GLY A 44 11.24 6.48 29.15
N PRO A 45 11.96 7.63 29.19
CA PRO A 45 11.52 8.85 29.86
C PRO A 45 10.28 9.43 29.20
N GLY A 46 9.12 9.30 29.86
CA GLY A 46 7.85 9.83 29.39
C GLY A 46 6.66 9.23 30.12
N THR A 47 6.46 9.66 31.37
CA THR A 47 5.34 9.24 32.23
C THR A 47 4.01 9.85 31.83
N SER A 48 3.00 9.01 31.87
CA SER A 48 1.58 9.21 32.23
C SER A 48 0.72 10.23 31.47
N SER A 49 -0.45 9.71 31.08
CA SER A 49 -1.71 10.42 30.81
C SER A 49 -1.76 11.34 29.58
N GLU A 50 -1.71 10.73 28.40
CA GLU A 50 -2.37 11.33 27.23
C GLU A 50 -2.92 10.25 26.29
N GLN A 51 -3.98 9.58 26.71
CA GLN A 51 -4.93 8.92 25.81
C GLN A 51 -5.82 9.98 25.17
N LYS A 52 -5.23 10.97 24.52
CA LYS A 52 -5.90 11.80 23.52
C LYS A 52 -5.44 11.31 22.16
N GLY A 53 -6.40 10.92 21.31
CA GLY A 53 -6.14 10.47 19.94
C GLY A 53 -5.03 11.30 19.32
N LEU A 54 -4.06 10.62 18.70
CA LEU A 54 -2.90 11.23 18.07
C LEU A 54 -3.36 12.37 17.15
N ARG A 55 -3.25 13.62 17.59
CA ARG A 55 -3.38 14.77 16.69
C ARG A 55 -2.23 14.65 15.70
N GLN A 56 -2.52 14.20 14.48
CA GLN A 56 -1.56 14.25 13.39
C GLN A 56 -1.23 15.71 13.13
N ASN A 57 0.03 16.08 13.35
CA ASN A 57 0.57 17.29 12.75
C ASN A 57 0.52 17.10 11.22
N HIS A 58 0.21 18.14 10.45
CA HIS A 58 0.17 18.07 8.99
C HIS A 58 1.49 17.58 8.36
N ASP A 59 2.58 17.59 9.13
CA ASP A 59 3.91 17.18 8.71
C ASP A 59 4.26 15.72 9.08
N GLU A 60 3.32 14.96 9.64
CA GLU A 60 3.55 13.59 10.08
C GLU A 60 2.60 12.62 9.38
N VAL A 61 3.11 11.43 9.11
CA VAL A 61 2.35 10.34 8.52
C VAL A 61 2.39 9.10 9.42
N LYS A 62 1.24 8.46 9.58
CA LYS A 62 1.10 7.17 10.26
C LYS A 62 1.32 6.05 9.23
N LEU A 63 2.27 5.16 9.51
CA LEU A 63 2.51 3.94 8.74
C LEU A 63 2.25 2.72 9.62
N TYR A 64 1.65 1.69 9.06
CA TYR A 64 1.47 0.40 9.72
C TYR A 64 1.65 -0.75 8.72
N GLY A 65 1.89 -1.95 9.24
CA GLY A 65 2.24 -3.12 8.45
C GLY A 65 3.75 -3.37 8.39
N LEU A 66 4.12 -4.65 8.41
CA LEU A 66 5.50 -5.09 8.62
C LEU A 66 6.45 -4.52 7.58
N ASN A 67 6.17 -4.74 6.29
CA ASN A 67 7.06 -4.35 5.19
C ASN A 67 7.12 -2.84 4.99
N ALA A 68 5.99 -2.12 5.17
CA ALA A 68 5.97 -0.67 5.11
C ALA A 68 6.87 -0.05 6.18
N CYS A 69 6.74 -0.48 7.44
CA CYS A 69 7.54 0.01 8.55
C CYS A 69 9.02 -0.38 8.43
N GLN A 70 9.33 -1.60 7.98
CA GLN A 70 10.72 -2.00 7.73
C GLN A 70 11.36 -1.18 6.62
N THR A 71 10.62 -0.87 5.56
CA THR A 71 11.16 -0.07 4.45
C THR A 71 11.37 1.37 4.85
N LEU A 72 10.44 1.97 5.60
CA LEU A 72 10.63 3.28 6.23
C LEU A 72 11.91 3.31 7.06
N ALA A 73 12.08 2.35 7.97
CA ALA A 73 13.25 2.29 8.83
C ALA A 73 14.57 2.12 8.06
N ARG A 74 14.56 1.38 6.95
CA ARG A 74 15.75 1.24 6.09
C ARG A 74 16.08 2.48 5.26
N ARG A 75 15.07 3.25 4.85
CA ARG A 75 15.22 4.37 3.91
C ARG A 75 15.42 5.72 4.59
N ARG A 76 14.75 5.95 5.72
CA ARG A 76 14.71 7.26 6.38
C ARG A 76 14.42 7.12 7.88
N ILE A 77 15.23 6.34 8.58
CA ILE A 77 15.09 6.10 10.02
C ILE A 77 15.13 7.42 10.83
N GLU A 78 15.86 8.42 10.34
CA GLU A 78 15.98 9.76 10.93
C GLU A 78 14.66 10.53 10.97
N ASP A 79 13.71 10.18 10.11
CA ASP A 79 12.39 10.77 10.08
C ASP A 79 11.43 10.17 11.10
N LEU A 80 11.81 9.09 11.79
CA LEU A 80 10.99 8.48 12.83
C LEU A 80 10.72 9.45 13.96
N VAL A 81 9.46 9.60 14.31
CA VAL A 81 8.97 10.38 15.45
C VAL A 81 8.65 9.46 16.61
N ARG A 82 7.91 8.37 16.34
CA ARG A 82 7.49 7.41 17.35
C ARG A 82 7.26 6.02 16.77
N VAL A 83 7.53 4.98 17.55
CA VAL A 83 7.37 3.58 17.16
C VAL A 83 6.49 2.87 18.18
N TYR A 84 5.55 2.08 17.70
CA TYR A 84 4.75 1.14 18.47
C TYR A 84 4.95 -0.26 17.91
N VAL A 85 5.22 -1.22 18.77
CA VAL A 85 5.38 -2.63 18.40
C VAL A 85 4.67 -3.52 19.40
N THR A 86 4.15 -4.65 18.95
CA THR A 86 3.71 -5.71 19.87
C THR A 86 4.91 -6.53 20.31
N GLU A 87 4.78 -7.25 21.42
CA GLU A 87 5.84 -8.09 21.97
C GLU A 87 6.42 -9.07 20.95
N GLU A 88 5.54 -9.68 20.13
CA GLU A 88 5.92 -10.61 19.06
C GLU A 88 6.84 -10.00 17.99
N ARG A 89 6.76 -8.67 17.81
CA ARG A 89 7.50 -7.93 16.78
C ARG A 89 8.81 -7.31 17.26
N ILE A 90 9.11 -7.35 18.55
CA ILE A 90 10.36 -6.81 19.11
C ILE A 90 11.59 -7.34 18.35
N LYS A 91 11.63 -8.64 18.07
CA LYS A 91 12.76 -9.26 17.34
C LYS A 91 12.94 -8.69 15.92
N ASN A 92 11.85 -8.37 15.23
CA ASN A 92 11.88 -7.84 13.87
C ASN A 92 12.37 -6.37 13.83
N PHE A 93 12.19 -5.63 14.92
CA PHE A 93 12.49 -4.20 15.00
C PHE A 93 13.56 -3.86 16.04
N GLY A 94 14.30 -4.82 16.57
CA GLY A 94 15.30 -4.61 17.62
C GLY A 94 16.31 -3.50 17.26
N HIS A 95 16.79 -3.44 16.02
CA HIS A 95 17.68 -2.40 15.54
C HIS A 95 17.01 -1.01 15.53
N VAL A 96 15.72 -0.93 15.19
CA VAL A 96 14.95 0.33 15.20
C VAL A 96 14.73 0.81 16.63
N LEU A 97 14.37 -0.10 17.56
CA LEU A 97 14.17 0.24 18.96
C LEU A 97 15.48 0.73 19.60
N SER A 98 16.60 0.06 19.31
CA SER A 98 17.93 0.49 19.76
C SER A 98 18.30 1.88 19.23
N TRP A 99 18.02 2.13 17.95
CA TRP A 99 18.21 3.45 17.34
C TRP A 99 17.35 4.52 18.01
N CYS A 100 16.07 4.21 18.27
CA CYS A 100 15.15 5.11 18.98
C CYS A 100 15.69 5.50 20.37
N ALA A 101 16.17 4.51 21.13
CA ALA A 101 16.76 4.75 22.45
C ALA A 101 17.98 5.67 22.38
N GLN A 102 18.90 5.42 21.43
CA GLN A 102 20.11 6.23 21.24
C GLN A 102 19.81 7.66 20.78
N ASN A 103 18.76 7.84 19.97
CA ASN A 103 18.40 9.13 19.38
C ASN A 103 17.25 9.84 20.11
N LYS A 104 16.91 9.39 21.33
CA LYS A 104 15.85 9.97 22.18
C LYS A 104 14.49 10.06 21.47
N ARG A 105 14.17 9.05 20.64
CA ARG A 105 12.87 8.89 20.00
C ARG A 105 11.99 7.97 20.84
N ALA A 106 10.71 8.32 20.94
CA ALA A 106 9.76 7.53 21.72
C ALA A 106 9.47 6.19 21.04
N TYR A 107 9.47 5.11 21.83
CA TYR A 107 8.97 3.81 21.39
C TYR A 107 8.19 3.14 22.53
N HIS A 108 7.21 2.33 22.15
CA HIS A 108 6.33 1.65 23.09
C HIS A 108 6.11 0.20 22.66
N VAL A 109 6.17 -0.71 23.61
CA VAL A 109 5.67 -2.08 23.45
C VAL A 109 4.23 -2.07 23.96
N VAL A 110 3.29 -2.47 23.12
CA VAL A 110 1.85 -2.36 23.38
C VAL A 110 1.14 -3.69 23.15
N SER A 111 -0.05 -3.85 23.73
CA SER A 111 -0.93 -5.00 23.46
C SER A 111 -1.49 -4.95 22.05
N GLN A 112 -2.05 -6.08 21.56
CA GLN A 112 -2.76 -6.11 20.26
C GLN A 112 -3.96 -5.14 20.28
N GLU A 113 -4.73 -5.11 21.36
CA GLU A 113 -5.90 -4.24 21.51
C GLU A 113 -5.53 -2.74 21.45
N ASP A 114 -4.43 -2.36 22.10
CA ASP A 114 -3.96 -0.99 22.04
C ASP A 114 -3.36 -0.65 20.68
N MET A 115 -2.71 -1.60 20.02
CA MET A 115 -2.20 -1.42 18.66
C MET A 115 -3.35 -1.16 17.68
N GLU A 116 -4.48 -1.86 17.79
CA GLU A 116 -5.68 -1.62 16.96
C GLU A 116 -6.20 -0.20 17.13
N LYS A 117 -6.25 0.30 18.38
CA LYS A 117 -6.66 1.68 18.68
C LYS A 117 -5.69 2.72 18.10
N ILE A 118 -4.37 2.46 18.20
CA ILE A 118 -3.32 3.35 17.70
C ILE A 118 -3.30 3.39 16.17
N ALA A 119 -3.34 2.21 15.55
CA ALA A 119 -3.33 2.08 14.10
C ALA A 119 -4.69 2.41 13.45
N GLU A 120 -5.78 2.41 14.23
CA GLU A 120 -7.18 2.57 13.77
C GLU A 120 -7.58 1.48 12.75
N THR A 121 -7.01 0.30 12.91
CA THR A 121 -7.24 -0.85 12.02
C THR A 121 -6.75 -2.14 12.66
N VAL A 122 -7.36 -3.27 12.31
CA VAL A 122 -6.90 -4.62 12.66
C VAL A 122 -5.74 -5.11 11.78
N HIS A 123 -5.46 -4.40 10.68
CA HIS A 123 -4.46 -4.81 9.68
C HIS A 123 -3.05 -4.25 9.93
N HIS A 124 -2.70 -3.97 11.18
CA HIS A 124 -1.44 -3.35 11.57
C HIS A 124 -0.23 -4.31 11.62
N GLU A 125 -0.46 -5.62 11.59
CA GLU A 125 0.59 -6.65 11.62
C GLU A 125 1.56 -6.53 12.83
N GLY A 126 1.09 -5.94 13.93
CA GLY A 126 1.84 -5.77 15.17
C GLY A 126 2.84 -4.62 15.18
N VAL A 127 2.77 -3.68 14.23
CA VAL A 127 3.64 -2.51 14.17
C VAL A 127 2.93 -1.28 13.63
N CYS A 128 3.20 -0.13 14.25
CA CYS A 128 2.76 1.18 13.80
C CYS A 128 3.87 2.21 14.06
N MET A 129 4.17 3.05 13.07
CA MET A 129 5.18 4.09 13.16
C MET A 129 4.58 5.43 12.79
N LEU A 130 4.96 6.47 13.53
CA LEU A 130 4.75 7.85 13.18
C LEU A 130 6.07 8.41 12.66
N ALA A 131 6.06 8.99 11.49
CA ALA A 131 7.24 9.56 10.86
C ALA A 131 6.91 10.90 10.20
N LYS A 132 7.92 11.73 9.96
CA LYS A 132 7.74 12.93 9.15
C LYS A 132 7.20 12.53 7.78
N ALA A 133 6.29 13.33 7.24
CA ALA A 133 5.77 13.11 5.90
C ALA A 133 6.91 13.18 4.87
N ARG A 134 6.94 12.23 3.95
CA ARG A 134 7.90 12.26 2.83
C ARG A 134 7.60 13.48 1.96
N ARG A 135 8.60 14.28 1.65
CA ARG A 135 8.46 15.34 0.66
C ARG A 135 8.23 14.69 -0.71
N MET A 136 7.08 15.00 -1.30
CA MET A 136 6.78 14.57 -2.65
C MET A 136 7.60 15.39 -3.65
N MET A 137 8.04 14.74 -4.72
CA MET A 137 8.69 15.42 -5.83
C MET A 137 7.67 16.31 -6.55
N ASP A 138 8.03 17.53 -6.87
CA ASP A 138 7.21 18.34 -7.74
C ASP A 138 7.35 17.94 -9.21
N PHE A 139 6.32 18.20 -10.01
CA PHE A 139 6.25 17.79 -11.40
C PHE A 139 7.35 18.46 -12.26
N THR A 140 7.70 19.70 -11.97
CA THR A 140 8.74 20.42 -12.72
C THR A 140 10.10 19.78 -12.51
N THR A 141 10.39 19.38 -11.28
CA THR A 141 11.62 18.64 -10.94
C THR A 141 11.67 17.27 -11.67
N LEU A 142 10.55 16.53 -11.74
CA LEU A 142 10.48 15.27 -12.49
C LEU A 142 10.81 15.53 -13.98
N VAL A 143 10.12 16.47 -14.61
CA VAL A 143 10.32 16.79 -16.02
C VAL A 143 11.76 17.25 -16.29
N GLY A 144 12.33 18.08 -15.40
CA GLY A 144 13.71 18.55 -15.51
C GLY A 144 14.72 17.42 -15.48
N LYS A 145 14.59 16.50 -14.53
CA LYS A 145 15.47 15.32 -14.41
C LYS A 145 15.39 14.41 -15.63
N GLU A 146 14.19 14.24 -16.17
CA GLU A 146 13.94 13.31 -17.26
C GLU A 146 14.27 13.86 -18.65
N LYS A 147 14.38 15.19 -18.82
CA LYS A 147 14.67 15.82 -20.11
C LYS A 147 16.00 15.37 -20.71
N ASP A 148 17.00 15.13 -19.89
CA ASP A 148 18.36 14.76 -20.31
C ASP A 148 18.61 13.24 -20.22
N GLY A 149 17.59 12.45 -19.86
CA GLY A 149 17.70 11.01 -19.72
C GLY A 149 17.75 10.30 -21.08
N THR A 150 18.73 9.41 -21.27
CA THR A 150 18.92 8.66 -22.53
C THR A 150 18.57 7.18 -22.45
N GLY A 151 18.46 6.64 -21.24
CA GLY A 151 18.12 5.23 -21.00
C GLY A 151 16.62 4.92 -21.03
N PRO A 152 16.27 3.63 -20.95
CA PRO A 152 14.88 3.22 -20.79
C PRO A 152 14.27 3.80 -19.52
N SER A 153 13.12 4.43 -19.63
CA SER A 153 12.41 5.06 -18.52
C SER A 153 10.91 4.89 -18.70
N CYS A 154 10.23 4.45 -17.64
CA CYS A 154 8.78 4.29 -17.61
C CYS A 154 8.17 5.14 -16.51
N ILE A 155 7.18 5.93 -16.86
CA ILE A 155 6.35 6.70 -15.92
C ILE A 155 4.93 6.16 -15.98
N LEU A 156 4.32 5.88 -14.82
CA LEU A 156 2.88 5.62 -14.75
C LEU A 156 2.14 6.94 -14.56
N PHE A 157 1.10 7.15 -15.34
CA PHE A 157 0.22 8.31 -15.26
C PHE A 157 -1.19 7.84 -14.93
N LEU A 158 -1.67 8.19 -13.73
CA LEU A 158 -2.92 7.71 -13.16
C LEU A 158 -3.96 8.83 -13.17
N GLU A 159 -5.01 8.64 -13.98
CA GLU A 159 -6.13 9.58 -14.03
C GLU A 159 -7.33 9.03 -13.25
N ASN A 160 -7.82 9.79 -12.28
CA ASN A 160 -8.98 9.46 -11.44
C ASN A 160 -8.87 8.13 -10.66
N VAL A 161 -7.66 7.76 -10.24
CA VAL A 161 -7.44 6.59 -9.39
C VAL A 161 -7.60 7.00 -7.93
N GLY A 162 -8.85 7.03 -7.45
CA GLY A 162 -9.18 7.50 -6.09
C GLY A 162 -9.10 6.42 -5.00
N ASN A 163 -9.01 5.14 -5.36
CA ASN A 163 -8.96 4.05 -4.39
C ASN A 163 -7.54 3.84 -3.85
N SER A 164 -7.37 4.00 -2.53
CA SER A 164 -6.07 3.83 -1.86
C SER A 164 -5.49 2.41 -2.00
N HIS A 165 -6.34 1.37 -2.11
CA HIS A 165 -5.89 0.01 -2.38
C HIS A 165 -5.26 -0.13 -3.76
N ASN A 166 -5.91 0.43 -4.79
CA ASN A 166 -5.38 0.41 -6.15
C ASN A 166 -4.08 1.21 -6.24
N LEU A 167 -4.03 2.41 -5.65
CA LEU A 167 -2.80 3.20 -5.62
C LEU A 167 -1.66 2.45 -4.90
N GLY A 168 -1.93 1.86 -3.74
CA GLY A 168 -0.95 1.07 -3.01
C GLY A 168 -0.43 -0.13 -3.82
N ALA A 169 -1.34 -0.89 -4.45
CA ALA A 169 -0.97 -2.02 -5.30
C ALA A 169 -0.14 -1.59 -6.53
N ILE A 170 -0.50 -0.46 -7.15
CA ILE A 170 0.27 0.12 -8.27
C ILE A 170 1.67 0.54 -7.82
N LEU A 171 1.81 1.19 -6.65
CA LEU A 171 3.12 1.58 -6.12
C LEU A 171 4.00 0.36 -5.81
N ARG A 172 3.41 -0.73 -5.32
CA ARG A 172 4.12 -2.00 -5.13
C ARG A 172 4.67 -2.56 -6.44
N VAL A 173 3.84 -2.61 -7.48
CA VAL A 173 4.23 -3.09 -8.81
C VAL A 173 5.25 -2.13 -9.45
N ALA A 174 5.04 -0.83 -9.35
CA ALA A 174 5.94 0.20 -9.85
C ALA A 174 7.35 0.08 -9.22
N SER A 175 7.40 -0.14 -7.92
CA SER A 175 8.66 -0.39 -7.19
C SER A 175 9.35 -1.65 -7.69
N HIS A 176 8.59 -2.73 -7.90
CA HIS A 176 9.13 -4.02 -8.35
C HIS A 176 9.80 -3.93 -9.73
N PHE A 177 9.18 -3.21 -10.65
CA PHE A 177 9.69 -3.06 -12.03
C PHE A 177 10.63 -1.85 -12.22
N GLY A 178 10.93 -1.08 -11.17
CA GLY A 178 11.83 0.06 -11.26
C GLY A 178 11.26 1.22 -12.08
N VAL A 179 9.97 1.51 -11.92
CA VAL A 179 9.31 2.66 -12.55
C VAL A 179 9.94 3.97 -12.06
N THR A 180 10.21 4.88 -12.96
CA THR A 180 10.87 6.17 -12.68
C THR A 180 10.03 7.04 -11.75
N ALA A 181 8.72 7.17 -12.03
CA ALA A 181 7.78 7.91 -11.21
C ALA A 181 6.34 7.44 -11.44
N VAL A 182 5.48 7.70 -10.46
CA VAL A 182 4.03 7.57 -10.58
C VAL A 182 3.41 8.98 -10.47
N VAL A 183 2.86 9.47 -11.56
CA VAL A 183 2.15 10.74 -11.64
C VAL A 183 0.67 10.49 -11.38
N VAL A 184 0.08 11.16 -10.41
CA VAL A 184 -1.33 10.98 -10.01
C VAL A 184 -2.07 12.30 -10.22
N VAL A 185 -3.13 12.26 -11.00
CA VAL A 185 -4.02 13.41 -11.19
C VAL A 185 -5.00 13.46 -10.03
N SER A 186 -4.73 14.30 -9.05
CA SER A 186 -5.58 14.49 -7.87
C SER A 186 -5.22 15.77 -7.12
N GLU A 187 -6.14 16.71 -7.12
CA GLU A 187 -6.00 17.94 -6.33
C GLU A 187 -6.08 17.65 -4.81
N GLU A 188 -6.93 16.72 -4.40
CA GLU A 188 -7.10 16.36 -3.00
C GLU A 188 -5.84 15.70 -2.44
N SER A 189 -5.28 14.73 -3.15
CA SER A 189 -4.06 14.02 -2.72
C SER A 189 -2.83 14.93 -2.76
N ALA A 190 -2.79 15.91 -3.66
CA ALA A 190 -1.74 16.93 -3.70
C ALA A 190 -1.71 17.75 -2.40
N ARG A 191 -2.89 17.99 -1.78
CA ARG A 191 -3.00 18.74 -0.51
C ARG A 191 -2.84 17.88 0.73
N LYS A 192 -3.38 16.65 0.72
CA LYS A 192 -3.47 15.77 1.91
C LYS A 192 -2.36 14.71 1.97
N GLY A 193 -1.64 14.49 0.88
CA GLY A 193 -0.69 13.37 0.77
C GLY A 193 -1.40 12.02 0.62
N MET A 194 -0.64 10.94 0.80
CA MET A 194 -1.14 9.58 0.69
C MET A 194 -1.72 9.09 2.02
N ALA A 195 -2.87 8.41 1.95
CA ALA A 195 -3.50 7.78 3.11
C ALA A 195 -2.61 6.65 3.70
N PRO A 196 -2.67 6.40 5.03
CA PRO A 196 -1.91 5.32 5.67
C PRO A 196 -2.11 3.93 5.05
N SER A 197 -3.32 3.64 4.55
CA SER A 197 -3.64 2.40 3.85
C SER A 197 -2.85 2.20 2.56
N VAL A 198 -2.46 3.28 1.86
CA VAL A 198 -1.61 3.21 0.67
C VAL A 198 -0.24 2.62 1.02
N PHE A 199 0.39 3.10 2.10
CA PHE A 199 1.71 2.62 2.54
C PHE A 199 1.67 1.13 2.88
N ARG A 200 0.63 0.67 3.57
CA ARG A 200 0.47 -0.75 3.90
C ARG A 200 0.36 -1.61 2.65
N VAL A 201 -0.58 -1.27 1.75
CA VAL A 201 -0.81 -2.06 0.53
C VAL A 201 0.39 -2.03 -0.41
N ALA A 202 1.12 -0.91 -0.44
CA ALA A 202 2.33 -0.76 -1.24
C ALA A 202 3.50 -1.61 -0.73
N GLU A 203 3.45 -2.21 0.48
CA GLU A 203 4.48 -3.11 1.01
C GLU A 203 5.91 -2.52 0.92
N GLY A 204 6.02 -1.22 1.19
CA GLY A 204 7.26 -0.45 1.07
C GLY A 204 7.46 0.25 -0.28
N GLY A 205 6.66 -0.05 -1.31
CA GLY A 205 6.74 0.60 -2.62
C GLY A 205 6.55 2.12 -2.56
N ALA A 206 5.70 2.59 -1.65
CA ALA A 206 5.47 4.02 -1.44
C ALA A 206 6.70 4.78 -0.90
N GLU A 207 7.69 4.08 -0.35
CA GLU A 207 8.95 4.65 0.13
C GLU A 207 10.07 4.59 -0.94
N THR A 208 9.86 3.87 -2.03
CA THR A 208 10.90 3.59 -3.03
C THR A 208 10.63 4.23 -4.38
N VAL A 209 9.36 4.51 -4.70
CA VAL A 209 8.95 5.14 -5.97
C VAL A 209 8.67 6.62 -5.73
N ASP A 210 9.05 7.46 -6.67
CA ASP A 210 8.68 8.87 -6.64
C ASP A 210 7.22 9.03 -7.06
N VAL A 211 6.42 9.62 -6.17
CA VAL A 211 5.01 9.95 -6.42
C VAL A 211 4.89 11.44 -6.64
N VAL A 212 4.23 11.83 -7.72
CA VAL A 212 4.05 13.23 -8.13
C VAL A 212 2.57 13.49 -8.32
N PHE A 213 2.03 14.48 -7.64
CA PHE A 213 0.64 14.89 -7.81
C PHE A 213 0.52 16.07 -8.76
N VAL A 214 -0.46 16.02 -9.66
CA VAL A 214 -0.76 17.08 -10.62
C VAL A 214 -2.28 17.35 -10.66
N ASN A 215 -2.66 18.57 -11.03
CA ASN A 215 -4.09 18.96 -11.14
C ASN A 215 -4.55 19.07 -12.59
N ASP A 216 -3.63 19.25 -13.53
CA ASP A 216 -3.94 19.37 -14.97
C ASP A 216 -3.29 18.22 -15.73
N ALA A 217 -4.10 17.25 -16.07
CA ALA A 217 -3.67 16.04 -16.78
C ALA A 217 -3.09 16.37 -18.15
N VAL A 218 -3.80 17.16 -18.97
CA VAL A 218 -3.42 17.46 -20.34
C VAL A 218 -2.12 18.25 -20.42
N ARG A 219 -1.99 19.27 -19.57
CA ARG A 219 -0.76 20.06 -19.49
C ARG A 219 0.43 19.19 -19.08
N SER A 220 0.22 18.30 -18.12
CA SER A 220 1.27 17.40 -17.64
C SER A 220 1.69 16.40 -18.72
N LEU A 221 0.74 15.82 -19.47
CA LEU A 221 1.04 14.92 -20.58
C LEU A 221 1.84 15.60 -21.68
N LYS A 222 1.46 16.84 -22.05
CA LYS A 222 2.22 17.64 -23.03
C LYS A 222 3.66 17.91 -22.57
N ALA A 223 3.86 18.23 -21.30
CA ALA A 223 5.19 18.44 -20.76
C ALA A 223 6.05 17.17 -20.79
N LEU A 224 5.49 16.00 -20.50
CA LEU A 224 6.19 14.71 -20.63
C LEU A 224 6.53 14.37 -22.07
N LYS A 225 5.65 14.68 -23.04
CA LYS A 225 5.98 14.58 -24.47
C LYS A 225 7.18 15.44 -24.85
N HIS A 226 7.20 16.70 -24.42
CA HIS A 226 8.33 17.60 -24.67
C HIS A 226 9.63 17.12 -23.98
N ALA A 227 9.53 16.33 -22.93
CA ALA A 227 10.67 15.67 -22.30
C ALA A 227 11.09 14.36 -23.00
N GLY A 228 10.54 14.06 -24.19
CA GLY A 228 10.92 12.93 -25.03
C GLY A 228 10.23 11.61 -24.71
N TYR A 229 9.09 11.64 -24.01
CA TYR A 229 8.30 10.45 -23.75
C TYR A 229 7.22 10.21 -24.80
N SER A 230 7.00 8.95 -25.13
CA SER A 230 5.82 8.50 -25.88
C SER A 230 4.70 8.14 -24.92
N LEU A 231 3.51 8.67 -25.18
CA LEU A 231 2.32 8.45 -24.37
C LEU A 231 1.57 7.21 -24.85
N VAL A 232 1.48 6.18 -24.04
CA VAL A 232 0.79 4.91 -24.36
C VAL A 232 -0.44 4.79 -23.48
N ALA A 233 -1.62 4.92 -24.05
CA ALA A 233 -2.89 4.75 -23.34
C ALA A 233 -3.32 3.29 -23.36
N THR A 234 -3.89 2.86 -22.22
CA THR A 234 -4.51 1.55 -22.08
C THR A 234 -6.00 1.65 -22.33
N SER A 235 -6.57 0.75 -23.08
CA SER A 235 -8.02 0.73 -23.36
C SER A 235 -8.49 -0.68 -23.67
N SER A 236 -9.66 -1.06 -23.16
CA SER A 236 -10.32 -2.33 -23.47
C SER A 236 -10.94 -2.39 -24.87
N HIS A 237 -11.07 -1.24 -25.54
CA HIS A 237 -11.78 -1.14 -26.83
C HIS A 237 -10.85 -0.98 -28.04
N MET A 238 -9.54 -1.20 -27.89
CA MET A 238 -8.57 -1.05 -28.98
C MET A 238 -8.24 -2.38 -29.66
N LYS A 239 -7.69 -2.28 -30.88
CA LYS A 239 -7.29 -3.46 -31.67
C LYS A 239 -5.79 -3.77 -31.54
N ASP A 240 -4.97 -2.77 -31.16
CA ASP A 240 -3.53 -2.95 -31.09
C ASP A 240 -3.16 -3.67 -29.79
N SER A 241 -2.68 -4.90 -29.91
CA SER A 241 -2.25 -5.69 -28.78
C SER A 241 -0.97 -5.12 -28.16
N LEU A 242 -0.91 -5.11 -26.83
CA LEU A 242 0.32 -4.83 -26.08
C LEU A 242 1.51 -5.64 -26.58
N TYR A 243 1.27 -6.87 -27.00
CA TYR A 243 2.32 -7.83 -27.40
C TYR A 243 2.65 -7.79 -28.90
N ALA A 244 1.92 -7.02 -29.68
CA ALA A 244 2.14 -6.94 -31.13
C ALA A 244 3.36 -6.12 -31.52
N SER A 245 3.78 -5.18 -30.71
CA SER A 245 4.94 -4.34 -30.97
C SER A 245 5.60 -3.86 -29.69
N ARG A 246 6.92 -3.70 -29.73
CA ARG A 246 7.71 -3.20 -28.60
C ARG A 246 7.23 -1.83 -28.14
N LEU A 247 7.11 -1.64 -26.83
CA LEU A 247 6.86 -0.32 -26.24
C LEU A 247 8.07 0.59 -26.46
N PRO A 248 7.88 1.91 -26.63
CA PRO A 248 8.99 2.86 -26.71
C PRO A 248 9.87 2.81 -25.45
N SER A 249 11.17 3.08 -25.60
CA SER A 249 12.12 3.03 -24.47
C SER A 249 11.82 4.09 -23.39
N ARG A 250 11.26 5.21 -23.81
CA ARG A 250 10.77 6.24 -22.89
C ARG A 250 9.25 6.32 -22.99
N THR A 251 8.57 5.68 -22.06
CA THR A 251 7.12 5.49 -22.12
C THR A 251 6.44 6.13 -20.90
N VAL A 252 5.40 6.92 -21.13
CA VAL A 252 4.38 7.22 -20.13
C VAL A 252 3.19 6.30 -20.37
N LEU A 253 2.91 5.44 -19.41
CA LEU A 253 1.77 4.55 -19.45
C LEU A 253 0.57 5.21 -18.78
N LEU A 254 -0.47 5.52 -19.57
CA LEU A 254 -1.69 6.15 -19.09
C LEU A 254 -2.69 5.08 -18.63
N LEU A 255 -3.09 5.18 -17.37
CA LEU A 255 -4.07 4.29 -16.74
C LEU A 255 -5.23 5.15 -16.21
N GLY A 256 -6.45 4.87 -16.63
CA GLY A 256 -7.66 5.54 -16.18
C GLY A 256 -8.35 4.78 -15.04
N ALA A 257 -9.38 5.39 -14.45
CA ALA A 257 -10.22 4.73 -13.46
C ALA A 257 -10.89 3.46 -14.00
N GLU A 258 -11.14 2.48 -13.12
CA GLU A 258 -11.77 1.20 -13.50
C GLU A 258 -13.16 1.37 -14.10
N SER A 259 -13.93 2.36 -13.63
CA SER A 259 -15.32 2.58 -14.05
C SER A 259 -15.46 3.47 -15.29
N THR A 260 -14.58 4.46 -15.46
CA THR A 260 -14.71 5.49 -16.51
C THR A 260 -13.57 5.46 -17.53
N GLY A 261 -12.51 4.72 -17.24
CA GLY A 261 -11.30 4.71 -18.09
C GLY A 261 -10.58 6.06 -18.09
N LEU A 262 -9.83 6.30 -19.13
CA LEU A 262 -9.17 7.58 -19.40
C LEU A 262 -10.16 8.58 -20.02
N SER A 263 -10.04 9.84 -19.62
CA SER A 263 -10.84 10.92 -20.20
C SER A 263 -10.53 11.12 -21.70
N ALA A 264 -11.51 11.61 -22.44
CA ALA A 264 -11.32 11.91 -23.86
C ALA A 264 -10.17 12.91 -24.14
N PRO A 265 -9.94 13.96 -23.33
CA PRO A 265 -8.77 14.80 -23.48
C PRO A 265 -7.44 14.04 -23.33
N CYS A 266 -7.29 13.18 -22.31
CA CYS A 266 -6.08 12.37 -22.11
C CYS A 266 -5.87 11.36 -23.24
N LEU A 267 -6.94 10.73 -23.72
CA LEU A 267 -6.88 9.82 -24.87
C LEU A 267 -6.44 10.53 -26.17
N ARG A 268 -6.80 11.81 -26.38
CA ARG A 268 -6.34 12.58 -27.55
C ARG A 268 -4.84 12.85 -27.52
N GLU A 269 -4.26 12.99 -26.35
CA GLU A 269 -2.81 13.20 -26.22
C GLU A 269 -1.99 11.92 -26.44
N ALA A 270 -2.60 10.73 -26.35
CA ALA A 270 -1.89 9.47 -26.50
C ALA A 270 -1.35 9.27 -27.92
N ASP A 271 -0.07 8.90 -28.01
CA ASP A 271 0.60 8.56 -29.27
C ASP A 271 0.23 7.14 -29.73
N ARG A 272 -0.04 6.26 -28.77
CA ARG A 272 -0.46 4.88 -29.01
C ARG A 272 -1.56 4.49 -28.04
N ARG A 273 -2.42 3.59 -28.49
CA ARG A 273 -3.49 3.01 -27.67
C ARG A 273 -3.43 1.51 -27.82
N VAL A 274 -3.29 0.80 -26.71
CA VAL A 274 -3.06 -0.64 -26.70
C VAL A 274 -4.02 -1.35 -25.75
N ILE A 275 -4.32 -2.61 -26.07
CA ILE A 275 -5.11 -3.52 -25.24
C ILE A 275 -4.23 -4.65 -24.71
N ILE A 276 -4.50 -5.10 -23.49
CA ILE A 276 -4.07 -6.42 -23.04
C ILE A 276 -5.05 -7.44 -23.63
N PRO A 277 -4.61 -8.31 -24.53
CA PRO A 277 -5.51 -9.28 -25.14
C PRO A 277 -5.97 -10.31 -24.11
N GLY A 278 -7.22 -10.73 -24.22
CA GLY A 278 -7.84 -11.72 -23.36
C GLY A 278 -8.93 -12.50 -24.09
N THR A 279 -9.61 -13.38 -23.40
CA THR A 279 -10.69 -14.22 -23.96
C THR A 279 -11.97 -13.44 -24.26
N GLY A 280 -12.12 -12.23 -23.70
CA GLY A 280 -13.33 -11.43 -23.79
C GLY A 280 -14.42 -11.80 -22.77
N ASN A 281 -14.16 -12.77 -21.88
CA ASN A 281 -15.11 -13.17 -20.84
C ASN A 281 -15.34 -12.08 -19.78
N VAL A 282 -14.38 -11.18 -19.63
CA VAL A 282 -14.48 -9.96 -18.80
C VAL A 282 -14.00 -8.78 -19.65
N GLU A 283 -14.60 -7.60 -19.41
CA GLU A 283 -14.31 -6.40 -20.19
C GLU A 283 -12.94 -5.79 -19.87
N SER A 284 -12.55 -5.82 -18.59
CA SER A 284 -11.33 -5.17 -18.13
C SER A 284 -10.69 -5.94 -16.95
N LEU A 285 -9.43 -5.65 -16.71
CA LEU A 285 -8.69 -6.10 -15.53
C LEU A 285 -8.69 -5.00 -14.47
N ASN A 286 -8.54 -5.40 -13.19
CA ASN A 286 -8.18 -4.45 -12.15
C ASN A 286 -6.95 -3.63 -12.59
N ILE A 287 -6.93 -2.35 -12.28
CA ILE A 287 -5.90 -1.40 -12.76
C ILE A 287 -4.48 -1.81 -12.35
N SER A 288 -4.28 -2.39 -11.17
CA SER A 288 -2.95 -2.87 -10.73
C SER A 288 -2.51 -4.12 -11.49
N CYS A 289 -3.45 -5.00 -11.86
CA CYS A 289 -3.18 -6.16 -12.72
C CYS A 289 -2.82 -5.71 -14.15
N ALA A 290 -3.54 -4.73 -14.70
CA ALA A 290 -3.21 -4.11 -15.97
C ALA A 290 -1.82 -3.48 -15.93
N ALA A 291 -1.52 -2.67 -14.92
CA ALA A 291 -0.19 -2.08 -14.72
C ALA A 291 0.90 -3.15 -14.67
N THR A 292 0.65 -4.29 -14.02
CA THR A 292 1.62 -5.41 -13.94
C THR A 292 1.92 -5.99 -15.32
N ALA A 293 0.90 -6.23 -16.15
CA ALA A 293 1.08 -6.76 -17.50
C ALA A 293 1.89 -5.80 -18.37
N PHE A 294 1.57 -4.51 -18.33
CA PHE A 294 2.29 -3.48 -19.09
C PHE A 294 3.73 -3.32 -18.64
N LEU A 295 3.96 -3.24 -17.33
CA LEU A 295 5.31 -3.07 -16.80
C LEU A 295 6.17 -4.32 -16.99
N GLY A 296 5.58 -5.50 -16.93
CA GLY A 296 6.26 -6.75 -17.27
C GLY A 296 6.72 -6.77 -18.71
N GLU A 297 5.88 -6.32 -19.68
CA GLU A 297 6.24 -6.21 -21.07
C GLU A 297 7.28 -5.11 -21.34
N PHE A 298 7.15 -3.95 -20.67
CA PHE A 298 8.16 -2.88 -20.74
C PHE A 298 9.52 -3.38 -20.23
N TRP A 299 9.53 -4.04 -19.07
CA TRP A 299 10.74 -4.59 -18.48
C TRP A 299 11.39 -5.65 -19.36
N ARG A 300 10.60 -6.62 -19.86
CA ARG A 300 11.07 -7.64 -20.80
C ARG A 300 11.71 -7.04 -22.05
N SER A 301 11.14 -5.94 -22.56
CA SER A 301 11.56 -5.30 -23.79
C SER A 301 12.82 -4.44 -23.63
N HIS A 302 13.10 -3.90 -22.45
CA HIS A 302 14.13 -2.86 -22.27
C HIS A 302 15.19 -3.17 -21.21
N GLN A 303 14.95 -4.09 -20.30
CA GLN A 303 15.94 -4.53 -19.34
C GLN A 303 16.69 -5.72 -19.96
N SER A 304 17.85 -5.49 -20.55
CA SER A 304 18.77 -6.55 -20.90
C SER A 304 19.10 -7.31 -19.63
N ALA A 305 19.04 -8.65 -19.68
CA ALA A 305 19.21 -9.58 -18.59
C ALA A 305 20.14 -9.10 -17.47
N ALA A 306 19.62 -8.34 -16.52
CA ALA A 306 20.27 -8.16 -15.23
C ALA A 306 20.16 -9.51 -14.50
N PRO A 307 21.25 -10.06 -13.95
CA PRO A 307 21.17 -11.31 -13.20
C PRO A 307 20.15 -11.17 -12.09
N ALA A 308 19.28 -12.16 -11.95
CA ALA A 308 18.35 -12.26 -10.85
C ALA A 308 19.13 -12.12 -9.53
N ARG A 309 18.74 -11.16 -8.70
CA ARG A 309 19.30 -10.96 -7.36
C ARG A 309 18.81 -12.03 -6.41
#